data_253f8e7e10c330995bcbce38949fea2d
#
_entry.id   253f8e7e10c330995bcbce38949fea2d
#
_cell.length_a   1.000
_cell.length_b   1.000
_cell.length_c   1.000
_cell.angle_alpha   90.00
_cell.angle_beta   90.00
_cell.angle_gamma   90.00
#
_symmetry.space_group_name_H-M   'P 1'
#
loop_
_entity.id
_entity.type
_entity.pdbx_description
1 polymer ?
#
loop_
_entity_poly.entity_id
_entity_poly.type
_entity_poly.pdbx_seq_one_letter_code
_entity_poly.pdbx_strand_id
1 'polypeptide(L)'
;LAYQNVIADIEKLPDGPEIGALFDFDGTIISGYSAIAFFQEQLKRGHMSPRDFVELLSVMGSFGVGILGFPALMLAASQFLRGVREDSYAAFGEDVFKSHIARQVYPETRAMVETHLRKGHTVAIISSATPYQVAPAARDLDIEHVLCTRLQVEDGQFTGAVVRPICFGPGKVLAAEALAKKYKIDLDKSFFYSDSTDDIELLERVGNPRPLNPSGRLLAIAEERGWPVRRFASRGRPTPTDWIRTAMVPASLMGSFVAGLPIWALTGSKRDAINFSLSVFADTASALIGLNLEIKGEHHLWSHRPAVFIFNHQSNVDMVIIARLLRRDISGVGKKEIRDMPLVGRILEFSGVVLIDRKDTDKSIQALQGLVDTMCIEGKSVCMSPEGTRSVTPKLAPFKKGAFHLAMQAGVPIVPIVIRNSSDIMPKGDMIYRPATVKVEVLPPVETDNWSIDTIDEHISSVRNKFLHALGQDRSGRIIKPLEIVKK
;
A
#
# COMPACT_ATOMS: atom_id res chain seq x y z
N LEU A 1 3.24 -17.91 4.70
CA LEU A 1 3.44 -16.50 4.34
C LEU A 1 4.25 -16.45 3.05
N ALA A 2 3.69 -15.86 1.99
CA ALA A 2 4.24 -15.94 0.64
C ALA A 2 5.69 -15.42 0.51
N TYR A 3 6.12 -14.48 1.36
CA TYR A 3 7.47 -13.91 1.27
C TYR A 3 8.47 -14.39 2.33
N GLN A 4 8.10 -15.30 3.25
CA GLN A 4 9.06 -15.85 4.22
C GLN A 4 10.23 -16.56 3.54
N ASN A 5 9.96 -17.32 2.48
CA ASN A 5 11.00 -18.00 1.71
C ASN A 5 11.86 -17.03 0.90
N VAL A 6 11.32 -15.86 0.54
CA VAL A 6 12.03 -14.87 -0.28
C VAL A 6 13.06 -14.12 0.56
N ILE A 7 12.73 -13.76 1.80
CA ILE A 7 13.63 -13.04 2.70
C ILE A 7 14.59 -13.95 3.46
N ALA A 8 14.27 -15.27 3.59
CA ALA A 8 15.10 -16.21 4.36
C ALA A 8 16.54 -16.32 3.84
N ASP A 9 16.73 -16.18 2.53
CA ASP A 9 18.06 -16.20 1.92
C ASP A 9 18.83 -14.90 2.22
N ILE A 10 18.14 -13.76 2.25
CA ILE A 10 18.72 -12.45 2.57
C ILE A 10 19.12 -12.40 4.05
N GLU A 11 18.31 -12.97 4.94
CA GLU A 11 18.59 -13.03 6.39
C GLU A 11 19.90 -13.74 6.72
N LYS A 12 20.33 -14.71 5.93
CA LYS A 12 21.56 -15.48 6.11
C LYS A 12 22.83 -14.74 5.68
N LEU A 13 22.69 -13.64 4.95
CA LEU A 13 23.84 -12.88 4.47
C LEU A 13 24.55 -12.15 5.61
N PRO A 14 25.83 -11.80 5.46
CA PRO A 14 26.50 -10.90 6.39
C PRO A 14 25.85 -9.50 6.31
N ASP A 15 26.00 -8.73 7.39
CA ASP A 15 25.60 -7.33 7.43
C ASP A 15 26.71 -6.46 6.83
N GLY A 16 26.35 -5.33 6.23
CA GLY A 16 27.34 -4.33 5.81
C GLY A 16 27.03 -3.64 4.48
N PRO A 17 27.52 -2.41 4.32
CA PRO A 17 27.24 -1.58 3.14
C PRO A 17 27.97 -2.02 1.87
N GLU A 18 28.95 -2.92 1.98
CA GLU A 18 29.70 -3.46 0.86
C GLU A 18 28.88 -4.41 -0.03
N ILE A 19 27.73 -4.89 0.46
CA ILE A 19 26.81 -5.68 -0.32
C ILE A 19 25.78 -4.75 -0.96
N GLY A 20 25.74 -4.73 -2.30
CA GLY A 20 24.72 -4.01 -3.06
C GLY A 20 23.46 -4.85 -3.24
N ALA A 21 22.30 -4.26 -3.02
CA ALA A 21 21.01 -4.82 -3.42
C ALA A 21 20.39 -3.91 -4.47
N LEU A 22 20.61 -4.28 -5.72
CA LEU A 22 20.22 -3.50 -6.88
C LEU A 22 18.89 -4.03 -7.42
N PHE A 23 17.94 -3.14 -7.65
CA PHE A 23 16.60 -3.50 -8.14
C PHE A 23 16.28 -2.78 -9.44
N ASP A 24 15.80 -3.48 -10.44
CA ASP A 24 15.03 -2.84 -11.50
C ASP A 24 13.68 -2.38 -10.95
N PHE A 25 12.97 -1.52 -11.68
CA PHE A 25 11.74 -0.89 -11.21
C PHE A 25 10.49 -1.54 -11.80
N ASP A 26 10.29 -1.37 -13.11
CA ASP A 26 9.12 -1.88 -13.84
C ASP A 26 9.17 -3.42 -13.92
N GLY A 27 8.08 -4.10 -13.57
CA GLY A 27 8.04 -5.59 -13.55
C GLY A 27 8.71 -6.22 -12.31
N THR A 28 9.57 -5.49 -11.60
CA THR A 28 10.39 -5.98 -10.48
C THR A 28 9.97 -5.39 -9.13
N ILE A 29 10.03 -4.08 -8.94
CA ILE A 29 9.48 -3.42 -7.75
C ILE A 29 7.97 -3.28 -7.87
N ILE A 30 7.48 -2.93 -9.04
CA ILE A 30 6.05 -2.77 -9.34
C ILE A 30 5.57 -3.80 -10.35
N SER A 31 4.28 -4.17 -10.26
CA SER A 31 3.62 -5.04 -11.23
C SER A 31 3.20 -4.24 -12.46
N GLY A 32 3.94 -4.29 -13.54
CA GLY A 32 3.65 -3.57 -14.77
C GLY A 32 4.64 -2.44 -15.05
N TYR A 33 4.23 -1.47 -15.87
CA TYR A 33 5.09 -0.43 -16.39
C TYR A 33 4.63 0.95 -15.93
N SER A 34 5.53 1.70 -15.27
CA SER A 34 5.27 3.05 -14.77
C SER A 34 4.91 4.03 -15.88
N ALA A 35 5.48 3.86 -17.07
CA ALA A 35 5.14 4.66 -18.25
C ALA A 35 3.65 4.59 -18.60
N ILE A 36 3.01 3.41 -18.46
CA ILE A 36 1.57 3.26 -18.72
C ILE A 36 0.74 4.07 -17.72
N ALA A 37 1.13 4.08 -16.44
CA ALA A 37 0.46 4.86 -15.41
C ALA A 37 0.54 6.36 -15.69
N PHE A 38 1.72 6.86 -16.10
CA PHE A 38 1.92 8.25 -16.51
C PHE A 38 1.04 8.61 -17.70
N PHE A 39 0.98 7.74 -18.68
CA PHE A 39 0.17 7.88 -19.87
C PHE A 39 -1.33 8.01 -19.56
N GLN A 40 -1.85 7.07 -18.77
CA GLN A 40 -3.25 7.05 -18.36
C GLN A 40 -3.64 8.34 -17.63
N GLU A 41 -2.78 8.83 -16.75
CA GLU A 41 -3.07 10.06 -16.00
C GLU A 41 -2.97 11.32 -16.88
N GLN A 42 -2.02 11.38 -17.84
CA GLN A 42 -1.94 12.48 -18.82
C GLN A 42 -3.19 12.57 -19.67
N LEU A 43 -3.68 11.43 -20.18
CA LEU A 43 -4.94 11.36 -20.93
C LEU A 43 -6.13 11.84 -20.09
N LYS A 44 -6.24 11.34 -18.87
CA LYS A 44 -7.32 11.69 -17.94
C LYS A 44 -7.35 13.19 -17.63
N ARG A 45 -6.20 13.84 -17.54
CA ARG A 45 -6.09 15.29 -17.29
C ARG A 45 -6.20 16.16 -18.55
N GLY A 46 -6.29 15.55 -19.73
CA GLY A 46 -6.34 16.28 -20.99
C GLY A 46 -5.03 16.99 -21.35
N HIS A 47 -3.90 16.54 -20.76
CA HIS A 47 -2.57 17.10 -21.05
C HIS A 47 -1.98 16.57 -22.37
N MET A 48 -2.64 15.64 -23.02
CA MET A 48 -2.21 15.03 -24.27
C MET A 48 -3.32 15.16 -25.31
N SER A 49 -2.99 15.65 -26.50
CA SER A 49 -3.95 15.69 -27.59
C SER A 49 -4.19 14.27 -28.14
N PRO A 50 -5.36 14.02 -28.77
CA PRO A 50 -5.62 12.73 -29.43
C PRO A 50 -4.57 12.38 -30.50
N ARG A 51 -4.00 13.39 -31.16
CA ARG A 51 -2.94 13.23 -32.18
C ARG A 51 -1.64 12.76 -31.54
N ASP A 52 -1.21 13.40 -30.45
CA ASP A 52 0.00 13.04 -29.71
C ASP A 52 -0.12 11.62 -29.14
N PHE A 53 -1.33 11.24 -28.71
CA PHE A 53 -1.63 9.89 -28.25
C PHE A 53 -1.43 8.84 -29.35
N VAL A 54 -1.97 9.06 -30.54
CA VAL A 54 -1.82 8.14 -31.68
C VAL A 54 -0.34 8.05 -32.11
N GLU A 55 0.37 9.18 -32.13
CA GLU A 55 1.78 9.23 -32.48
C GLU A 55 2.63 8.42 -31.49
N LEU A 56 2.39 8.59 -30.21
CA LEU A 56 3.12 7.85 -29.17
C LEU A 56 2.79 6.34 -29.17
N LEU A 57 1.51 5.96 -29.43
CA LEU A 57 1.15 4.56 -29.64
C LEU A 57 1.87 3.95 -30.84
N SER A 58 2.05 4.70 -31.91
CA SER A 58 2.81 4.26 -33.09
C SER A 58 4.27 4.03 -32.76
N VAL A 59 4.90 4.95 -31.99
CA VAL A 59 6.28 4.83 -31.52
C VAL A 59 6.44 3.63 -30.58
N MET A 60 5.54 3.43 -29.63
CA MET A 60 5.53 2.28 -28.74
C MET A 60 5.32 0.95 -29.49
N GLY A 61 4.42 0.95 -30.47
CA GLY A 61 4.20 -0.20 -31.36
C GLY A 61 5.46 -0.56 -32.14
N SER A 62 6.14 0.43 -32.70
CA SER A 62 7.41 0.25 -33.44
C SER A 62 8.53 -0.31 -32.56
N PHE A 63 8.57 0.08 -31.29
CA PHE A 63 9.48 -0.53 -30.31
C PHE A 63 9.08 -2.00 -30.02
N GLY A 64 7.79 -2.26 -29.78
CA GLY A 64 7.28 -3.59 -29.45
C GLY A 64 7.51 -4.63 -30.55
N VAL A 65 7.57 -4.22 -31.82
CA VAL A 65 7.92 -5.10 -32.96
C VAL A 65 9.40 -5.06 -33.32
N GLY A 66 10.25 -4.39 -32.52
CA GLY A 66 11.70 -4.37 -32.71
C GLY A 66 12.22 -3.44 -33.82
N ILE A 67 11.37 -2.54 -34.36
CA ILE A 67 11.78 -1.57 -35.40
C ILE A 67 12.59 -0.43 -34.77
N LEU A 68 12.24 0.00 -33.54
CA LEU A 68 12.93 1.03 -32.78
C LEU A 68 13.64 0.43 -31.58
N GLY A 69 14.87 0.84 -31.33
CA GLY A 69 15.55 0.53 -30.07
C GLY A 69 15.08 1.45 -28.92
N PHE A 70 15.29 1.01 -27.68
CA PHE A 70 14.90 1.78 -26.49
C PHE A 70 15.43 3.24 -26.46
N PRO A 71 16.69 3.53 -26.87
CA PRO A 71 17.16 4.91 -26.93
C PRO A 71 16.35 5.82 -27.84
N ALA A 72 15.87 5.30 -28.98
CA ALA A 72 15.03 6.06 -29.91
C ALA A 72 13.61 6.28 -29.34
N LEU A 73 13.05 5.29 -28.66
CA LEU A 73 11.78 5.40 -27.94
C LEU A 73 11.88 6.49 -26.85
N MET A 74 12.93 6.48 -26.03
CA MET A 74 13.12 7.48 -24.98
C MET A 74 13.30 8.88 -25.52
N LEU A 75 14.02 9.03 -26.62
CA LEU A 75 14.21 10.34 -27.29
C LEU A 75 12.85 10.83 -27.83
N ALA A 76 12.10 9.99 -28.51
CA ALA A 76 10.77 10.35 -29.01
C ALA A 76 9.83 10.75 -27.86
N ALA A 77 9.78 9.97 -26.79
CA ALA A 77 8.97 10.30 -25.61
C ALA A 77 9.40 11.60 -24.93
N SER A 78 10.69 11.92 -24.88
CA SER A 78 11.19 13.15 -24.28
C SER A 78 10.82 14.41 -25.06
N GLN A 79 10.62 14.32 -26.38
CA GLN A 79 10.18 15.44 -27.19
C GLN A 79 8.80 15.98 -26.81
N PHE A 80 7.89 15.11 -26.35
CA PHE A 80 6.57 15.52 -25.85
C PHE A 80 6.65 16.36 -24.56
N LEU A 81 7.77 16.30 -23.84
CA LEU A 81 8.01 17.09 -22.63
C LEU A 81 8.72 18.40 -22.88
N ARG A 82 9.11 18.70 -24.11
CA ARG A 82 9.84 19.93 -24.44
C ARG A 82 9.08 21.18 -23.99
N GLY A 83 9.75 22.05 -23.22
CA GLY A 83 9.17 23.27 -22.66
C GLY A 83 8.30 23.07 -21.41
N VAL A 84 8.05 21.82 -20.99
CA VAL A 84 7.36 21.54 -19.73
C VAL A 84 8.31 21.85 -18.56
N ARG A 85 7.79 22.51 -17.52
CA ARG A 85 8.56 22.79 -16.30
C ARG A 85 8.84 21.51 -15.52
N GLU A 86 10.09 21.34 -15.09
CA GLU A 86 10.52 20.16 -14.32
C GLU A 86 9.76 20.01 -13.00
N ASP A 87 9.60 21.11 -12.24
CA ASP A 87 8.88 21.11 -10.95
C ASP A 87 7.42 20.64 -11.10
N SER A 88 6.74 21.10 -12.15
CA SER A 88 5.36 20.68 -12.45
C SER A 88 5.28 19.20 -12.82
N TYR A 89 6.27 18.71 -13.57
CA TYR A 89 6.32 17.29 -13.95
C TYR A 89 6.71 16.39 -12.77
N ALA A 90 7.56 16.88 -11.86
CA ALA A 90 7.87 16.19 -10.61
C ALA A 90 6.63 16.08 -9.72
N ALA A 91 5.85 17.16 -9.56
CA ALA A 91 4.58 17.12 -8.83
C ALA A 91 3.57 16.17 -9.49
N PHE A 92 3.51 16.15 -10.83
CA PHE A 92 2.69 15.19 -11.56
C PHE A 92 3.12 13.75 -11.26
N GLY A 93 4.42 13.47 -11.18
CA GLY A 93 4.95 12.15 -10.81
C GLY A 93 4.51 11.69 -9.40
N GLU A 94 4.45 12.61 -8.43
CA GLU A 94 3.91 12.35 -7.09
C GLU A 94 2.42 11.93 -7.14
N ASP A 95 1.64 12.63 -7.96
CA ASP A 95 0.22 12.32 -8.10
C ASP A 95 -0.01 10.97 -8.80
N VAL A 96 0.79 10.67 -9.84
CA VAL A 96 0.75 9.36 -10.53
C VAL A 96 1.14 8.24 -9.60
N PHE A 97 2.18 8.44 -8.78
CA PHE A 97 2.55 7.47 -7.75
C PHE A 97 1.36 7.16 -6.83
N LYS A 98 0.74 8.18 -6.25
CA LYS A 98 -0.38 8.02 -5.31
C LYS A 98 -1.62 7.39 -5.95
N SER A 99 -1.91 7.71 -7.22
CA SER A 99 -3.13 7.27 -7.89
C SER A 99 -3.00 5.91 -8.57
N HIS A 100 -1.80 5.55 -9.05
CA HIS A 100 -1.57 4.37 -9.88
C HIS A 100 -0.46 3.45 -9.35
N ILE A 101 0.75 3.97 -9.09
CA ILE A 101 1.95 3.14 -8.89
C ILE A 101 1.98 2.50 -7.49
N ALA A 102 1.62 3.23 -6.43
CA ALA A 102 1.73 2.74 -5.05
C ALA A 102 1.00 1.39 -4.84
N ARG A 103 -0.14 1.19 -5.49
CA ARG A 103 -0.91 -0.07 -5.43
C ARG A 103 -0.28 -1.23 -6.20
N GLN A 104 0.67 -0.94 -7.10
CA GLN A 104 1.36 -1.92 -7.93
C GLN A 104 2.64 -2.46 -7.27
N VAL A 105 3.14 -1.81 -6.22
CA VAL A 105 4.33 -2.28 -5.49
C VAL A 105 4.08 -3.68 -4.94
N TYR A 106 4.97 -4.61 -5.30
CA TYR A 106 4.91 -5.98 -4.78
C TYR A 106 5.21 -6.01 -3.28
N PRO A 107 4.35 -6.59 -2.42
CA PRO A 107 4.64 -6.79 -1.01
C PRO A 107 5.93 -7.58 -0.78
N GLU A 108 6.21 -8.56 -1.63
CA GLU A 108 7.41 -9.39 -1.58
C GLU A 108 8.66 -8.53 -1.81
N THR A 109 8.66 -7.68 -2.84
CA THR A 109 9.80 -6.80 -3.11
C THR A 109 9.99 -5.77 -2.00
N ARG A 110 8.89 -5.22 -1.46
CA ARG A 110 8.96 -4.34 -0.27
C ARG A 110 9.65 -5.05 0.90
N ALA A 111 9.25 -6.28 1.21
CA ALA A 111 9.87 -7.07 2.29
C ALA A 111 11.36 -7.37 2.04
N MET A 112 11.75 -7.60 0.77
CA MET A 112 13.15 -7.78 0.39
C MET A 112 13.95 -6.50 0.59
N VAL A 113 13.45 -5.36 0.13
CA VAL A 113 14.08 -4.03 0.31
C VAL A 113 14.26 -3.74 1.79
N GLU A 114 13.21 -3.89 2.61
CA GLU A 114 13.26 -3.70 4.06
C GLU A 114 14.29 -4.61 4.73
N THR A 115 14.41 -5.85 4.27
CA THR A 115 15.38 -6.81 4.82
C THR A 115 16.81 -6.43 4.47
N HIS A 116 17.08 -6.01 3.23
CA HIS A 116 18.38 -5.49 2.83
C HIS A 116 18.78 -4.23 3.59
N LEU A 117 17.86 -3.27 3.73
CA LEU A 117 18.09 -2.03 4.49
C LEU A 117 18.42 -2.33 5.96
N ARG A 118 17.70 -3.29 6.59
CA ARG A 118 17.94 -3.69 7.96
C ARG A 118 19.31 -4.34 8.16
N LYS A 119 19.79 -5.06 7.16
CA LYS A 119 21.15 -5.64 7.18
C LYS A 119 22.25 -4.63 6.87
N GLY A 120 21.87 -3.36 6.65
CA GLY A 120 22.82 -2.30 6.33
C GLY A 120 23.40 -2.40 4.92
N HIS A 121 22.79 -3.18 4.02
CA HIS A 121 23.20 -3.27 2.61
C HIS A 121 22.93 -1.97 1.89
N THR A 122 23.75 -1.65 0.88
CA THR A 122 23.48 -0.51 0.01
C THR A 122 22.39 -0.86 -0.99
N VAL A 123 21.19 -0.29 -0.80
CA VAL A 123 20.03 -0.56 -1.67
C VAL A 123 19.92 0.52 -2.73
N ALA A 124 19.76 0.13 -4.00
CA ALA A 124 19.60 1.06 -5.11
C ALA A 124 18.54 0.57 -6.11
N ILE A 125 17.86 1.55 -6.75
CA ILE A 125 17.04 1.28 -7.94
C ILE A 125 17.88 1.64 -9.17
N ILE A 126 17.96 0.73 -10.14
CA ILE A 126 18.61 0.93 -11.43
C ILE A 126 17.60 0.68 -12.53
N SER A 127 17.07 1.75 -13.13
CA SER A 127 15.93 1.65 -14.04
C SER A 127 16.11 2.46 -15.32
N SER A 128 15.54 1.95 -16.39
CA SER A 128 15.41 2.67 -17.65
C SER A 128 14.39 3.82 -17.60
N ALA A 129 13.47 3.79 -16.63
CA ALA A 129 12.50 4.86 -16.37
C ALA A 129 13.19 6.18 -15.97
N THR A 130 12.42 7.26 -15.91
CA THR A 130 12.90 8.56 -15.47
C THR A 130 12.80 8.73 -13.94
N PRO A 131 13.58 9.64 -13.31
CA PRO A 131 13.48 9.91 -11.88
C PRO A 131 12.06 10.28 -11.43
N TYR A 132 11.28 10.93 -12.26
CA TYR A 132 9.91 11.36 -11.94
C TYR A 132 8.95 10.19 -11.77
N GLN A 133 9.25 9.05 -12.40
CA GLN A 133 8.51 7.79 -12.25
C GLN A 133 8.96 7.01 -11.02
N VAL A 134 10.26 7.02 -10.73
CA VAL A 134 10.90 6.12 -9.74
C VAL A 134 11.04 6.76 -8.37
N ALA A 135 11.42 8.05 -8.28
CA ALA A 135 11.76 8.69 -7.01
C ALA A 135 10.62 8.69 -5.96
N PRO A 136 9.33 8.85 -6.33
CA PRO A 136 8.25 8.73 -5.34
C PRO A 136 8.18 7.34 -4.69
N ALA A 137 8.40 6.28 -5.48
CA ALA A 137 8.43 4.91 -4.97
C ALA A 137 9.69 4.63 -4.15
N ALA A 138 10.84 5.17 -4.56
CA ALA A 138 12.09 5.06 -3.81
C ALA A 138 11.94 5.68 -2.41
N ARG A 139 11.33 6.88 -2.31
CA ARG A 139 11.03 7.51 -1.00
C ARG A 139 10.05 6.70 -0.16
N ASP A 140 9.07 6.06 -0.78
CA ASP A 140 8.13 5.18 -0.07
C ASP A 140 8.84 3.94 0.48
N LEU A 141 9.80 3.40 -0.26
CA LEU A 141 10.59 2.22 0.10
C LEU A 141 11.84 2.54 0.93
N ASP A 142 12.09 3.81 1.27
CA ASP A 142 13.29 4.30 1.98
C ASP A 142 14.61 4.00 1.24
N ILE A 143 14.57 3.94 -0.10
CA ILE A 143 15.74 3.73 -0.96
C ILE A 143 16.35 5.08 -1.31
N GLU A 144 17.62 5.29 -0.95
CA GLU A 144 18.32 6.56 -1.17
C GLU A 144 18.92 6.68 -2.58
N HIS A 145 19.33 5.55 -3.17
CA HIS A 145 20.07 5.56 -4.44
C HIS A 145 19.14 5.23 -5.61
N VAL A 146 18.97 6.19 -6.49
CA VAL A 146 18.15 6.06 -7.71
C VAL A 146 18.99 6.39 -8.93
N LEU A 147 19.22 5.38 -9.75
CA LEU A 147 19.98 5.44 -10.99
C LEU A 147 19.01 5.24 -12.16
N CYS A 148 18.72 6.31 -12.87
CA CYS A 148 17.66 6.36 -13.87
C CYS A 148 18.13 7.05 -15.15
N THR A 149 17.38 6.87 -16.23
CA THR A 149 17.52 7.68 -17.43
C THR A 149 17.13 9.12 -17.13
N ARG A 150 18.05 10.07 -17.34
CA ARG A 150 17.81 11.48 -17.05
C ARG A 150 17.43 12.25 -18.30
N LEU A 151 16.45 13.13 -18.16
CA LEU A 151 16.07 14.10 -19.17
C LEU A 151 16.91 15.37 -19.00
N GLN A 152 17.26 16.03 -20.11
CA GLN A 152 17.99 17.29 -20.06
C GLN A 152 17.05 18.42 -19.68
N VAL A 153 17.47 19.22 -18.70
CA VAL A 153 16.75 20.40 -18.20
C VAL A 153 17.63 21.63 -18.36
N GLU A 154 17.08 22.69 -18.92
CA GLU A 154 17.69 24.02 -19.01
C GLU A 154 16.67 25.06 -18.54
N ASP A 155 17.07 25.99 -17.71
CA ASP A 155 16.22 27.03 -17.13
C ASP A 155 14.92 26.48 -16.46
N GLY A 156 15.03 25.28 -15.86
CA GLY A 156 13.91 24.62 -15.19
C GLY A 156 12.85 24.02 -16.13
N GLN A 157 13.18 23.87 -17.43
CA GLN A 157 12.32 23.26 -18.42
C GLN A 157 13.04 22.13 -19.17
N PHE A 158 12.27 21.10 -19.57
CA PHE A 158 12.82 20.03 -20.39
C PHE A 158 13.15 20.54 -21.80
N THR A 159 14.35 20.19 -22.29
CA THR A 159 14.79 20.52 -23.65
C THR A 159 14.24 19.57 -24.71
N GLY A 160 13.68 18.42 -24.27
CA GLY A 160 13.31 17.30 -25.12
C GLY A 160 14.47 16.34 -25.43
N ALA A 161 15.65 16.56 -24.84
CA ALA A 161 16.80 15.68 -25.00
C ALA A 161 16.99 14.75 -23.77
N VAL A 162 17.74 13.67 -23.99
CA VAL A 162 18.08 12.66 -22.96
C VAL A 162 19.58 12.76 -22.65
N VAL A 163 19.92 12.76 -21.36
CA VAL A 163 21.31 12.76 -20.91
C VAL A 163 21.92 11.36 -21.13
N ARG A 164 23.08 11.31 -21.78
CA ARG A 164 23.81 10.05 -22.02
C ARG A 164 24.85 9.78 -20.93
N PRO A 165 25.19 8.51 -20.63
CA PRO A 165 24.56 7.28 -21.15
C PRO A 165 23.14 7.09 -20.60
N ILE A 166 22.25 6.49 -21.42
CA ILE A 166 20.89 6.10 -21.01
C ILE A 166 21.03 4.89 -20.08
N CYS A 167 20.25 4.85 -19.01
CA CYS A 167 20.26 3.76 -18.03
C CYS A 167 19.47 2.52 -18.55
N PHE A 168 19.97 1.91 -19.62
CA PHE A 168 19.39 0.74 -20.29
C PHE A 168 20.50 -0.16 -20.82
N GLY A 169 20.35 -1.49 -20.71
CA GLY A 169 21.36 -2.46 -21.12
C GLY A 169 22.74 -2.15 -20.52
N PRO A 170 23.78 -1.95 -21.37
CA PRO A 170 25.15 -1.59 -20.90
C PRO A 170 25.17 -0.34 -20.01
N GLY A 171 24.26 0.59 -20.20
CA GLY A 171 24.15 1.79 -19.38
C GLY A 171 23.78 1.50 -17.91
N LYS A 172 23.03 0.44 -17.65
CA LYS A 172 22.75 -0.02 -16.27
C LYS A 172 24.02 -0.57 -15.61
N VAL A 173 24.88 -1.28 -16.36
CA VAL A 173 26.17 -1.77 -15.87
C VAL A 173 27.07 -0.61 -15.47
N LEU A 174 27.22 0.39 -16.35
CA LEU A 174 28.00 1.60 -16.05
C LEU A 174 27.49 2.33 -14.80
N ALA A 175 26.17 2.43 -14.65
CA ALA A 175 25.56 3.06 -13.48
C ALA A 175 25.84 2.26 -12.19
N ALA A 176 25.75 0.93 -12.23
CA ALA A 176 26.06 0.05 -11.11
C ALA A 176 27.54 0.12 -10.70
N GLU A 177 28.45 0.11 -11.67
CA GLU A 177 29.89 0.23 -11.42
C GLU A 177 30.29 1.61 -10.84
N ALA A 178 29.67 2.68 -11.34
CA ALA A 178 29.86 4.02 -10.77
C ALA A 178 29.38 4.10 -9.31
N LEU A 179 28.22 3.50 -8.99
CA LEU A 179 27.72 3.39 -7.63
C LEU A 179 28.67 2.56 -6.76
N ALA A 180 29.10 1.40 -7.26
CA ALA A 180 29.99 0.49 -6.56
C ALA A 180 31.34 1.17 -6.23
N LYS A 181 31.91 1.89 -7.17
CA LYS A 181 33.15 2.67 -6.95
C LYS A 181 32.95 3.76 -5.88
N LYS A 182 31.84 4.49 -5.96
CA LYS A 182 31.53 5.61 -5.03
C LYS A 182 31.33 5.14 -3.59
N TYR A 183 30.60 4.05 -3.39
CA TYR A 183 30.20 3.54 -2.06
C TYR A 183 30.98 2.31 -1.62
N LYS A 184 32.01 1.89 -2.38
CA LYS A 184 32.86 0.73 -2.11
C LYS A 184 32.08 -0.58 -2.01
N ILE A 185 31.11 -0.75 -2.92
CA ILE A 185 30.29 -1.95 -3.02
C ILE A 185 31.07 -3.03 -3.78
N ASP A 186 31.03 -4.25 -3.26
CA ASP A 186 31.56 -5.44 -3.92
C ASP A 186 30.47 -6.07 -4.80
N LEU A 187 30.53 -5.86 -6.12
CA LEU A 187 29.52 -6.39 -7.05
C LEU A 187 29.51 -7.91 -7.09
N ASP A 188 30.62 -8.58 -6.78
CA ASP A 188 30.69 -10.05 -6.78
C ASP A 188 29.94 -10.66 -5.56
N LYS A 189 29.67 -9.86 -4.51
CA LYS A 189 28.82 -10.23 -3.38
C LYS A 189 27.41 -9.66 -3.48
N SER A 190 27.17 -8.79 -4.46
CA SER A 190 25.94 -8.00 -4.60
C SER A 190 24.86 -8.75 -5.38
N PHE A 191 23.63 -8.27 -5.23
CA PHE A 191 22.43 -8.80 -5.82
C PHE A 191 21.89 -7.83 -6.88
N PHE A 192 21.39 -8.39 -7.97
CA PHE A 192 20.55 -7.65 -8.91
C PHE A 192 19.27 -8.41 -9.20
N TYR A 193 18.17 -7.72 -9.04
CA TYR A 193 16.80 -8.20 -9.20
C TYR A 193 16.18 -7.59 -10.44
N SER A 194 15.74 -8.41 -11.40
CA SER A 194 15.12 -7.94 -12.65
C SER A 194 14.19 -8.99 -13.26
N ASP A 195 13.18 -8.52 -14.03
CA ASP A 195 12.27 -9.35 -14.83
C ASP A 195 12.62 -9.37 -16.33
N SER A 196 13.55 -8.49 -16.78
CA SER A 196 13.80 -8.21 -18.19
C SER A 196 15.06 -8.87 -18.75
N THR A 197 14.95 -9.31 -20.02
CA THR A 197 16.12 -9.73 -20.81
C THR A 197 17.07 -8.61 -21.13
N ASP A 198 16.63 -7.36 -21.09
CA ASP A 198 17.48 -6.19 -21.36
C ASP A 198 18.54 -5.95 -20.27
N ASP A 199 18.37 -6.66 -19.15
CA ASP A 199 19.22 -6.55 -17.96
C ASP A 199 20.24 -7.69 -17.82
N ILE A 200 20.38 -8.55 -18.82
CA ILE A 200 21.28 -9.73 -18.79
C ILE A 200 22.72 -9.30 -18.45
N GLU A 201 23.23 -8.23 -19.04
CA GLU A 201 24.60 -7.78 -18.80
C GLU A 201 24.84 -7.42 -17.32
N LEU A 202 23.88 -6.80 -16.66
CA LEU A 202 24.01 -6.47 -15.24
C LEU A 202 23.74 -7.72 -14.35
N LEU A 203 22.83 -8.62 -14.74
CA LEU A 203 22.66 -9.91 -14.07
C LEU A 203 23.95 -10.75 -14.11
N GLU A 204 24.68 -10.73 -15.23
CA GLU A 204 25.98 -11.39 -15.36
C GLU A 204 27.10 -10.71 -14.57
N ARG A 205 26.98 -9.39 -14.36
CA ARG A 205 28.02 -8.58 -13.70
C ARG A 205 28.02 -8.75 -12.18
N VAL A 206 26.89 -9.11 -11.58
CA VAL A 206 26.79 -9.32 -10.14
C VAL A 206 26.98 -10.77 -9.73
N GLY A 207 27.52 -11.00 -8.53
CA GLY A 207 27.70 -12.38 -8.04
C GLY A 207 26.41 -13.11 -7.69
N ASN A 208 25.32 -12.37 -7.46
CA ASN A 208 24.03 -12.96 -7.09
C ASN A 208 22.89 -12.47 -8.01
N PRO A 209 22.81 -12.93 -9.27
CA PRO A 209 21.67 -12.63 -10.14
C PRO A 209 20.38 -13.25 -9.60
N ARG A 210 19.30 -12.48 -9.63
CA ARG A 210 17.98 -12.87 -9.08
C ARG A 210 16.86 -12.48 -10.05
N PRO A 211 16.57 -13.26 -11.07
CA PRO A 211 15.41 -13.04 -11.91
C PRO A 211 14.10 -13.09 -11.10
N LEU A 212 13.35 -11.98 -11.11
CA LEU A 212 12.03 -11.83 -10.47
C LEU A 212 10.96 -11.73 -11.55
N ASN A 213 9.93 -12.56 -11.49
CA ASN A 213 8.84 -12.57 -12.49
C ASN A 213 9.34 -12.57 -13.94
N PRO A 214 10.42 -13.33 -14.29
CA PRO A 214 11.10 -13.18 -15.56
C PRO A 214 10.18 -13.41 -16.74
N SER A 215 10.43 -12.67 -17.83
CA SER A 215 9.90 -12.96 -19.16
C SER A 215 10.28 -14.37 -19.60
N GLY A 216 9.54 -14.96 -20.53
CA GLY A 216 9.82 -16.33 -20.97
C GLY A 216 11.25 -16.52 -21.49
N ARG A 217 11.81 -15.50 -22.16
CA ARG A 217 13.19 -15.52 -22.65
C ARG A 217 14.22 -15.46 -21.52
N LEU A 218 14.01 -14.56 -20.53
CA LEU A 218 14.91 -14.49 -19.37
C LEU A 218 14.81 -15.75 -18.51
N LEU A 219 13.62 -16.38 -18.41
CA LEU A 219 13.45 -17.64 -17.70
C LEU A 219 14.34 -18.73 -18.30
N ALA A 220 14.30 -18.91 -19.63
CA ALA A 220 15.13 -19.92 -20.29
C ALA A 220 16.63 -19.71 -20.04
N ILE A 221 17.10 -18.46 -20.10
CA ILE A 221 18.49 -18.10 -19.81
C ILE A 221 18.82 -18.36 -18.32
N ALA A 222 17.91 -18.04 -17.41
CA ALA A 222 18.12 -18.27 -15.98
C ALA A 222 18.21 -19.78 -15.65
N GLU A 223 17.38 -20.59 -16.29
CA GLU A 223 17.42 -22.05 -16.15
C GLU A 223 18.73 -22.64 -16.70
N GLU A 224 19.18 -22.20 -17.88
CA GLU A 224 20.46 -22.62 -18.48
C GLU A 224 21.66 -22.26 -17.57
N ARG A 225 21.63 -21.11 -16.93
CA ARG A 225 22.72 -20.59 -16.07
C ARG A 225 22.59 -21.00 -14.61
N GLY A 226 21.51 -21.67 -14.22
CA GLY A 226 21.25 -22.07 -12.83
C GLY A 226 20.95 -20.88 -11.90
N TRP A 227 20.43 -19.76 -12.43
CA TRP A 227 20.08 -18.60 -11.63
C TRP A 227 18.78 -18.87 -10.85
N PRO A 228 18.74 -18.53 -9.54
CA PRO A 228 17.54 -18.72 -8.73
C PRO A 228 16.41 -17.77 -9.17
N VAL A 229 15.33 -18.35 -9.70
CA VAL A 229 14.14 -17.61 -10.16
C VAL A 229 13.10 -17.52 -9.04
N ARG A 230 12.42 -16.37 -8.93
CA ARG A 230 11.25 -16.18 -8.08
C ARG A 230 10.08 -15.61 -8.89
N ARG A 231 8.85 -16.02 -8.54
CA ARG A 231 7.62 -15.50 -9.13
C ARG A 231 6.68 -15.06 -8.02
N PHE A 232 6.14 -13.85 -8.17
CA PHE A 232 5.20 -13.25 -7.24
C PHE A 232 3.79 -13.29 -7.85
N ALA A 233 2.80 -13.60 -7.00
CA ALA A 233 1.40 -13.65 -7.40
C ALA A 233 0.53 -12.60 -6.67
N SER A 234 1.13 -11.83 -5.76
CA SER A 234 0.43 -10.85 -4.92
C SER A 234 -0.13 -9.65 -5.69
N ARG A 235 0.43 -9.39 -6.84
CA ARG A 235 0.00 -8.37 -7.80
C ARG A 235 -0.06 -9.02 -9.20
N GLY A 236 -0.58 -8.31 -10.18
CA GLY A 236 -0.72 -8.81 -11.54
C GLY A 236 -2.19 -9.05 -11.91
N ARG A 237 -2.40 -9.81 -12.98
CA ARG A 237 -3.76 -10.04 -13.51
C ARG A 237 -4.57 -10.93 -12.57
N PRO A 238 -5.80 -10.50 -12.16
CA PRO A 238 -6.65 -11.31 -11.30
C PRO A 238 -7.08 -12.61 -12.01
N THR A 239 -7.15 -13.67 -11.23
CA THR A 239 -7.72 -14.94 -11.71
C THR A 239 -9.25 -14.88 -11.74
N PRO A 240 -9.94 -15.75 -12.52
CA PRO A 240 -11.40 -15.85 -12.45
C PRO A 240 -11.91 -16.08 -11.01
N THR A 241 -11.19 -16.83 -10.21
CA THR A 241 -11.52 -17.07 -8.80
C THR A 241 -11.49 -15.79 -7.97
N ASP A 242 -10.52 -14.89 -8.21
CA ASP A 242 -10.44 -13.61 -7.50
C ASP A 242 -11.62 -12.70 -7.84
N TRP A 243 -12.08 -12.72 -9.10
CA TRP A 243 -13.29 -12.01 -9.52
C TRP A 243 -14.54 -12.54 -8.83
N ILE A 244 -14.72 -13.87 -8.78
CA ILE A 244 -15.86 -14.52 -8.11
C ILE A 244 -15.85 -14.16 -6.63
N ARG A 245 -14.72 -14.32 -5.94
CA ARG A 245 -14.58 -13.95 -4.52
C ARG A 245 -14.95 -12.50 -4.28
N THR A 246 -14.43 -11.60 -5.10
CA THR A 246 -14.68 -10.17 -4.99
C THR A 246 -16.17 -9.85 -5.13
N ALA A 247 -16.86 -10.43 -6.11
CA ALA A 247 -18.28 -10.22 -6.35
C ALA A 247 -19.16 -10.79 -5.23
N MET A 248 -18.71 -11.86 -4.56
CA MET A 248 -19.48 -12.51 -3.48
C MET A 248 -19.44 -11.75 -2.14
N VAL A 249 -18.44 -10.88 -1.90
CA VAL A 249 -18.34 -10.14 -0.62
C VAL A 249 -19.52 -9.20 -0.38
N PRO A 250 -19.94 -8.32 -1.31
CA PRO A 250 -21.16 -7.54 -1.15
C PRO A 250 -22.43 -8.39 -1.01
N ALA A 251 -22.51 -9.50 -1.75
CA ALA A 251 -23.62 -10.43 -1.63
C ALA A 251 -23.70 -11.08 -0.24
N SER A 252 -22.55 -11.41 0.36
CA SER A 252 -22.48 -11.95 1.72
C SER A 252 -22.94 -10.94 2.78
N LEU A 253 -22.69 -9.64 2.58
CA LEU A 253 -23.24 -8.59 3.45
C LEU A 253 -24.79 -8.62 3.44
N MET A 254 -25.37 -8.64 2.26
CA MET A 254 -26.85 -8.71 2.12
C MET A 254 -27.40 -9.99 2.73
N GLY A 255 -26.81 -11.15 2.41
CA GLY A 255 -27.23 -12.45 2.94
C GLY A 255 -27.17 -12.53 4.46
N SER A 256 -26.16 -11.95 5.09
CA SER A 256 -26.01 -11.94 6.54
C SER A 256 -27.10 -11.12 7.24
N PHE A 257 -27.54 -10.00 6.63
CA PHE A 257 -28.66 -9.22 7.17
C PHE A 257 -30.01 -9.90 6.98
N VAL A 258 -30.20 -10.61 5.88
CA VAL A 258 -31.40 -11.49 5.71
C VAL A 258 -31.39 -12.60 6.75
N ALA A 259 -30.23 -13.22 7.03
CA ALA A 259 -30.12 -14.24 8.08
C ALA A 259 -30.37 -13.71 9.51
N GLY A 260 -30.20 -12.40 9.73
CA GLY A 260 -30.53 -11.75 11.01
C GLY A 260 -32.01 -11.47 11.21
N LEU A 261 -32.88 -11.49 10.17
CA LEU A 261 -34.30 -11.22 10.29
C LEU A 261 -35.04 -12.18 11.21
N PRO A 262 -34.80 -13.50 11.18
CA PRO A 262 -35.42 -14.44 12.15
C PRO A 262 -35.02 -14.11 13.59
N ILE A 263 -33.80 -13.69 13.86
CA ILE A 263 -33.37 -13.29 15.20
C ILE A 263 -34.18 -12.10 15.67
N TRP A 264 -34.36 -11.08 14.82
CA TRP A 264 -35.22 -9.94 15.15
C TRP A 264 -36.66 -10.31 15.38
N ALA A 265 -37.22 -11.16 14.53
CA ALA A 265 -38.62 -11.63 14.66
C ALA A 265 -38.85 -12.42 15.95
N LEU A 266 -37.88 -13.24 16.38
CA LEU A 266 -38.01 -14.09 17.56
C LEU A 266 -37.71 -13.34 18.87
N THR A 267 -36.75 -12.44 18.88
CA THR A 267 -36.28 -11.75 20.10
C THR A 267 -36.86 -10.35 20.27
N GLY A 268 -37.41 -9.74 19.22
CA GLY A 268 -37.79 -8.32 19.20
C GLY A 268 -36.61 -7.36 19.28
N SER A 269 -35.38 -7.86 19.39
CA SER A 269 -34.17 -7.09 19.59
C SER A 269 -33.47 -6.78 18.25
N LYS A 270 -33.57 -5.53 17.80
CA LYS A 270 -32.78 -5.03 16.65
C LYS A 270 -31.31 -5.18 16.90
N ARG A 271 -30.83 -4.96 18.13
CA ARG A 271 -29.43 -5.04 18.55
C ARG A 271 -28.86 -6.45 18.31
N ASP A 272 -29.59 -7.48 18.76
CA ASP A 272 -29.15 -8.87 18.62
C ASP A 272 -29.13 -9.31 17.15
N ALA A 273 -30.13 -8.89 16.37
CA ALA A 273 -30.13 -9.13 14.92
C ALA A 273 -28.93 -8.52 14.20
N ILE A 274 -28.58 -7.25 14.51
CA ILE A 274 -27.43 -6.59 13.94
C ILE A 274 -26.13 -7.28 14.36
N ASN A 275 -25.97 -7.62 15.65
CA ASN A 275 -24.79 -8.30 16.16
C ASN A 275 -24.58 -9.67 15.50
N PHE A 276 -25.68 -10.43 15.34
CA PHE A 276 -25.65 -11.70 14.61
C PHE A 276 -25.25 -11.48 13.14
N SER A 277 -25.91 -10.57 12.43
CA SER A 277 -25.65 -10.27 11.02
C SER A 277 -24.21 -9.84 10.79
N LEU A 278 -23.68 -8.97 11.66
CA LEU A 278 -22.30 -8.50 11.58
C LEU A 278 -21.30 -9.65 11.78
N SER A 279 -21.56 -10.54 12.74
CA SER A 279 -20.72 -11.71 12.99
C SER A 279 -20.71 -12.68 11.81
N VAL A 280 -21.91 -12.98 11.26
CA VAL A 280 -22.05 -13.85 10.07
C VAL A 280 -21.35 -13.22 8.86
N PHE A 281 -21.54 -11.92 8.63
CA PHE A 281 -20.85 -11.20 7.56
C PHE A 281 -19.32 -11.29 7.72
N ALA A 282 -18.80 -10.99 8.92
CA ALA A 282 -17.37 -10.99 9.19
C ALA A 282 -16.74 -12.36 8.91
N ASP A 283 -17.38 -13.44 9.34
CA ASP A 283 -16.90 -14.81 9.14
C ASP A 283 -16.98 -15.21 7.66
N THR A 284 -18.12 -14.96 7.01
CA THR A 284 -18.34 -15.32 5.60
C THR A 284 -17.44 -14.53 4.67
N ALA A 285 -17.36 -13.21 4.86
CA ALA A 285 -16.49 -12.35 4.05
C ALA A 285 -15.02 -12.72 4.22
N SER A 286 -14.56 -13.01 5.45
CA SER A 286 -13.20 -13.48 5.71
C SER A 286 -12.88 -14.77 4.97
N ALA A 287 -13.80 -15.74 4.99
CA ALA A 287 -13.64 -17.01 4.28
C ALA A 287 -13.62 -16.81 2.75
N LEU A 288 -14.54 -15.99 2.21
CA LEU A 288 -14.59 -15.67 0.77
C LEU A 288 -13.33 -14.99 0.28
N ILE A 289 -12.82 -14.03 1.03
CA ILE A 289 -11.58 -13.28 0.70
C ILE A 289 -10.35 -14.20 0.83
N GLY A 290 -10.41 -15.23 1.69
CA GLY A 290 -9.22 -15.98 2.12
C GLY A 290 -8.37 -15.19 3.11
N LEU A 291 -9.01 -14.40 3.97
CA LEU A 291 -8.40 -13.61 5.02
C LEU A 291 -8.10 -14.49 6.23
N ASN A 292 -6.83 -14.64 6.56
CA ASN A 292 -6.37 -15.20 7.83
C ASN A 292 -5.87 -14.07 8.72
N LEU A 293 -6.19 -14.12 10.02
CA LEU A 293 -5.73 -13.14 11.00
C LEU A 293 -4.77 -13.79 12.00
N GLU A 294 -3.61 -13.16 12.17
CA GLU A 294 -2.71 -13.41 13.29
C GLU A 294 -2.85 -12.24 14.27
N ILE A 295 -3.48 -12.52 15.43
CA ILE A 295 -3.87 -11.48 16.37
C ILE A 295 -3.01 -11.57 17.63
N LYS A 296 -2.40 -10.44 18.02
CA LYS A 296 -1.70 -10.27 19.29
C LYS A 296 -2.49 -9.29 20.16
N GLY A 297 -2.65 -9.60 21.45
CA GLY A 297 -3.36 -8.74 22.41
C GLY A 297 -4.89 -8.76 22.27
N GLU A 298 -5.48 -9.84 21.74
CA GLU A 298 -6.93 -9.96 21.48
C GLU A 298 -7.79 -9.67 22.72
N HIS A 299 -7.29 -10.00 23.92
CA HIS A 299 -8.02 -9.75 25.18
C HIS A 299 -8.33 -8.28 25.43
N HIS A 300 -7.55 -7.34 24.88
CA HIS A 300 -7.83 -5.90 24.98
C HIS A 300 -9.12 -5.47 24.23
N LEU A 301 -9.61 -6.26 23.28
CA LEU A 301 -10.87 -5.98 22.58
C LEU A 301 -12.08 -6.08 23.50
N TRP A 302 -11.96 -6.81 24.60
CA TRP A 302 -13.07 -7.17 25.49
C TRP A 302 -12.93 -6.61 26.90
N SER A 303 -11.72 -6.17 27.30
CA SER A 303 -11.42 -5.75 28.68
C SER A 303 -12.10 -4.44 29.08
N HIS A 304 -12.32 -3.53 28.11
CA HIS A 304 -12.85 -2.18 28.36
C HIS A 304 -13.88 -1.84 27.27
N ARG A 305 -15.16 -2.00 27.58
CA ARG A 305 -16.28 -1.61 26.71
C ARG A 305 -17.35 -0.88 27.53
N PRO A 306 -17.96 0.20 27.01
CA PRO A 306 -17.71 0.78 25.70
C PRO A 306 -16.33 1.46 25.59
N ALA A 307 -15.77 1.52 24.40
CA ALA A 307 -14.49 2.12 24.09
C ALA A 307 -14.48 2.75 22.68
N VAL A 308 -13.57 3.65 22.42
CA VAL A 308 -13.26 4.11 21.06
C VAL A 308 -12.13 3.25 20.51
N PHE A 309 -12.45 2.32 19.59
CA PHE A 309 -11.47 1.55 18.87
C PHE A 309 -10.93 2.35 17.70
N ILE A 310 -9.62 2.60 17.70
CA ILE A 310 -8.97 3.31 16.59
C ILE A 310 -8.04 2.37 15.83
N PHE A 311 -8.00 2.50 14.50
CA PHE A 311 -7.16 1.66 13.65
C PHE A 311 -6.53 2.45 12.50
N ASN A 312 -5.34 2.05 12.07
CA ASN A 312 -4.73 2.58 10.85
C ASN A 312 -5.42 1.98 9.62
N HIS A 313 -5.62 2.81 8.57
CA HIS A 313 -6.52 2.46 7.47
C HIS A 313 -5.78 2.42 6.13
N GLN A 314 -5.63 1.23 5.56
CA GLN A 314 -4.91 1.01 4.30
C GLN A 314 -5.81 0.42 3.21
N SER A 315 -6.88 -0.31 3.59
CA SER A 315 -7.68 -1.12 2.67
C SER A 315 -9.18 -1.05 2.99
N ASN A 316 -10.03 -1.35 2.01
CA ASN A 316 -11.45 -1.61 2.30
C ASN A 316 -11.64 -2.88 3.14
N VAL A 317 -10.71 -3.82 3.08
CA VAL A 317 -10.76 -5.05 3.88
C VAL A 317 -10.63 -4.76 5.39
N ASP A 318 -10.10 -3.59 5.78
CA ASP A 318 -10.01 -3.20 7.19
C ASP A 318 -11.38 -3.21 7.87
N MET A 319 -12.46 -2.91 7.14
CA MET A 319 -13.81 -2.98 7.68
C MET A 319 -14.24 -4.43 8.01
N VAL A 320 -13.83 -5.40 7.15
CA VAL A 320 -14.06 -6.83 7.42
C VAL A 320 -13.21 -7.28 8.61
N ILE A 321 -11.95 -6.83 8.69
CA ILE A 321 -11.06 -7.13 9.81
C ILE A 321 -11.64 -6.58 11.12
N ILE A 322 -12.07 -5.33 11.16
CA ILE A 322 -12.66 -4.71 12.35
C ILE A 322 -13.96 -5.43 12.75
N ALA A 323 -14.84 -5.76 11.78
CA ALA A 323 -16.04 -6.54 12.05
C ALA A 323 -15.71 -7.94 12.62
N ARG A 324 -14.64 -8.58 12.13
CA ARG A 324 -14.16 -9.89 12.61
C ARG A 324 -13.61 -9.84 14.03
N LEU A 325 -12.93 -8.73 14.38
CA LEU A 325 -12.35 -8.52 15.71
C LEU A 325 -13.39 -8.12 16.75
N LEU A 326 -14.25 -7.17 16.42
CA LEU A 326 -15.17 -6.56 17.40
C LEU A 326 -16.53 -7.28 17.52
N ARG A 327 -17.02 -7.92 16.46
CA ARG A 327 -18.17 -8.81 16.35
C ARG A 327 -19.54 -8.24 16.77
N ARG A 328 -19.64 -7.50 17.86
CA ARG A 328 -20.89 -7.04 18.44
C ARG A 328 -20.76 -5.68 19.14
N ASP A 329 -21.89 -5.02 19.29
CA ASP A 329 -22.06 -3.77 20.05
C ASP A 329 -21.10 -2.69 19.59
N ILE A 330 -21.04 -2.51 18.27
CA ILE A 330 -20.17 -1.50 17.63
C ILE A 330 -20.99 -0.60 16.70
N SER A 331 -20.60 0.65 16.68
CA SER A 331 -20.93 1.63 15.66
C SER A 331 -19.65 2.07 14.96
N GLY A 332 -19.76 2.63 13.78
CA GLY A 332 -18.61 3.10 13.01
C GLY A 332 -18.86 4.44 12.36
N VAL A 333 -17.79 5.04 11.86
CA VAL A 333 -17.86 6.28 11.10
C VAL A 333 -17.50 6.00 9.65
N GLY A 334 -18.43 6.26 8.75
CA GLY A 334 -18.28 6.06 7.32
C GLY A 334 -18.24 7.39 6.55
N LYS A 335 -17.94 7.31 5.26
CA LYS A 335 -17.95 8.43 4.33
C LYS A 335 -19.37 8.64 3.79
N LYS A 336 -19.84 9.90 3.68
CA LYS A 336 -21.19 10.25 3.21
C LYS A 336 -21.57 9.58 1.89
N GLU A 337 -20.64 9.50 0.94
CA GLU A 337 -20.90 8.94 -0.39
C GLU A 337 -21.26 7.43 -0.36
N ILE A 338 -21.01 6.73 0.75
CA ILE A 338 -21.46 5.33 0.92
C ILE A 338 -22.99 5.25 0.98
N ARG A 339 -23.67 6.32 1.41
CA ARG A 339 -25.14 6.39 1.43
C ARG A 339 -25.76 6.14 0.07
N ASP A 340 -25.09 6.64 -0.98
CA ASP A 340 -25.57 6.57 -2.36
C ASP A 340 -25.33 5.17 -2.99
N MET A 341 -24.62 4.28 -2.31
CA MET A 341 -24.42 2.90 -2.76
C MET A 341 -25.71 2.10 -2.54
N PRO A 342 -26.32 1.54 -3.61
CA PRO A 342 -27.56 0.79 -3.50
C PRO A 342 -27.45 -0.33 -2.47
N LEU A 343 -28.42 -0.44 -1.57
CA LEU A 343 -28.54 -1.41 -0.47
C LEU A 343 -27.46 -1.29 0.60
N VAL A 344 -26.18 -1.14 0.25
CA VAL A 344 -25.06 -1.07 1.22
C VAL A 344 -25.22 0.13 2.15
N GLY A 345 -25.53 1.32 1.61
CA GLY A 345 -25.74 2.52 2.41
C GLY A 345 -26.85 2.34 3.45
N ARG A 346 -28.00 1.78 3.04
CA ARG A 346 -29.15 1.51 3.93
C ARG A 346 -28.81 0.47 5.01
N ILE A 347 -28.06 -0.58 4.67
CA ILE A 347 -27.63 -1.60 5.64
C ILE A 347 -26.72 -0.97 6.69
N LEU A 348 -25.76 -0.14 6.29
CA LEU A 348 -24.84 0.50 7.22
C LEU A 348 -25.55 1.51 8.13
N GLU A 349 -26.46 2.33 7.60
CA GLU A 349 -27.27 3.24 8.41
C GLU A 349 -28.17 2.45 9.39
N PHE A 350 -28.81 1.37 8.93
CA PHE A 350 -29.60 0.49 9.79
C PHE A 350 -28.76 -0.13 10.91
N SER A 351 -27.48 -0.43 10.64
CA SER A 351 -26.51 -0.96 11.62
C SER A 351 -26.02 0.09 12.62
N GLY A 352 -26.40 1.37 12.44
CA GLY A 352 -25.96 2.46 13.31
C GLY A 352 -24.61 3.07 12.90
N VAL A 353 -24.12 2.81 11.69
CA VAL A 353 -22.93 3.50 11.16
C VAL A 353 -23.28 4.95 10.84
N VAL A 354 -22.52 5.88 11.40
CA VAL A 354 -22.70 7.32 11.18
C VAL A 354 -21.92 7.74 9.93
N LEU A 355 -22.63 8.26 8.94
CA LEU A 355 -22.05 8.73 7.69
C LEU A 355 -21.77 10.25 7.75
N ILE A 356 -20.50 10.63 7.68
CA ILE A 356 -20.05 12.02 7.81
C ILE A 356 -19.59 12.62 6.48
N ASP A 357 -19.89 13.91 6.31
CA ASP A 357 -19.32 14.75 5.27
C ASP A 357 -17.97 15.32 5.75
N ARG A 358 -16.89 14.72 5.32
CA ARG A 358 -15.52 15.11 5.75
C ARG A 358 -15.08 16.50 5.28
N LYS A 359 -15.87 17.14 4.40
CA LYS A 359 -15.61 18.50 3.90
C LYS A 359 -16.33 19.56 4.75
N ASP A 360 -17.34 19.16 5.51
CA ASP A 360 -18.15 20.03 6.38
C ASP A 360 -17.80 19.74 7.84
N THR A 361 -16.99 20.59 8.44
CA THR A 361 -16.50 20.41 9.81
C THR A 361 -17.64 20.47 10.83
N ASP A 362 -18.60 21.39 10.66
CA ASP A 362 -19.69 21.59 11.63
C ASP A 362 -20.64 20.39 11.66
N LYS A 363 -21.00 19.86 10.49
CA LYS A 363 -21.80 18.64 10.41
C LYS A 363 -21.04 17.41 10.92
N SER A 364 -19.73 17.37 10.74
CA SER A 364 -18.89 16.31 11.29
C SER A 364 -18.89 16.35 12.82
N ILE A 365 -18.81 17.52 13.43
CA ILE A 365 -18.86 17.69 14.89
C ILE A 365 -20.24 17.28 15.43
N GLN A 366 -21.35 17.71 14.81
CA GLN A 366 -22.69 17.31 15.19
C GLN A 366 -22.91 15.79 15.10
N ALA A 367 -22.37 15.16 14.05
CA ALA A 367 -22.45 13.70 13.89
C ALA A 367 -21.66 12.96 14.97
N LEU A 368 -20.51 13.50 15.42
CA LEU A 368 -19.74 12.94 16.53
C LEU A 368 -20.49 13.06 17.87
N GLN A 369 -21.27 14.12 18.08
CA GLN A 369 -22.09 14.25 19.30
C GLN A 369 -23.12 13.11 19.43
N GLY A 370 -23.76 12.70 18.33
CA GLY A 370 -24.67 11.53 18.34
C GLY A 370 -23.96 10.19 18.67
N LEU A 371 -22.63 10.11 18.41
CA LEU A 371 -21.86 8.94 18.83
C LEU A 371 -21.56 8.93 20.33
N VAL A 372 -21.44 10.08 20.98
CA VAL A 372 -21.34 10.14 22.45
C VAL A 372 -22.59 9.52 23.08
N ASP A 373 -23.78 9.89 22.60
CA ASP A 373 -25.05 9.33 23.09
C ASP A 373 -25.09 7.80 22.84
N THR A 374 -24.66 7.33 21.68
CA THR A 374 -24.56 5.90 21.35
C THR A 374 -23.67 5.15 22.34
N MET A 375 -22.57 5.77 22.80
CA MET A 375 -21.66 5.14 23.76
C MET A 375 -22.22 5.20 25.20
N CYS A 376 -22.70 6.36 25.63
CA CYS A 376 -23.14 6.57 27.01
C CYS A 376 -24.50 5.95 27.31
N ILE A 377 -25.46 5.98 26.34
CA ILE A 377 -26.82 5.52 26.53
C ILE A 377 -27.01 4.08 26.06
N GLU A 378 -26.50 3.74 24.85
CA GLU A 378 -26.68 2.41 24.28
C GLU A 378 -25.58 1.43 24.70
N GLY A 379 -24.50 1.89 25.33
CA GLY A 379 -23.36 1.06 25.73
C GLY A 379 -22.62 0.41 24.56
N LYS A 380 -22.68 1.01 23.37
CA LYS A 380 -21.96 0.54 22.19
C LYS A 380 -20.59 1.20 22.09
N SER A 381 -19.62 0.46 21.61
CA SER A 381 -18.30 1.01 21.25
C SER A 381 -18.34 1.64 19.87
N VAL A 382 -17.40 2.57 19.62
CA VAL A 382 -17.25 3.20 18.30
C VAL A 382 -15.91 2.80 17.70
N CYS A 383 -15.90 2.45 16.42
CA CYS A 383 -14.66 2.20 15.69
C CYS A 383 -14.46 3.22 14.57
N MET A 384 -13.24 3.78 14.48
CA MET A 384 -12.90 4.75 13.45
C MET A 384 -11.39 4.85 13.20
N SER A 385 -11.04 5.31 11.99
CA SER A 385 -9.65 5.60 11.67
C SER A 385 -9.31 7.06 11.97
N PRO A 386 -8.32 7.34 12.83
CA PRO A 386 -7.90 8.70 13.11
C PRO A 386 -7.18 9.36 11.94
N GLU A 387 -6.70 8.61 10.95
CA GLU A 387 -6.14 9.16 9.71
C GLU A 387 -7.21 9.85 8.84
N GLY A 388 -8.47 9.48 8.99
CA GLY A 388 -9.61 10.05 8.28
C GLY A 388 -9.71 9.66 6.79
N THR A 389 -8.75 8.94 6.26
CA THR A 389 -8.76 8.36 4.90
C THR A 389 -7.82 7.17 4.84
N ARG A 390 -8.00 6.30 3.83
CA ARG A 390 -7.05 5.21 3.58
C ARG A 390 -5.70 5.76 3.13
N SER A 391 -4.62 5.26 3.69
CA SER A 391 -3.27 5.47 3.19
C SER A 391 -3.07 4.73 1.86
N VAL A 392 -2.21 5.24 0.99
CA VAL A 392 -1.84 4.57 -0.27
C VAL A 392 -0.62 3.66 -0.09
N THR A 393 0.11 3.86 1.00
CA THR A 393 1.32 3.12 1.36
C THR A 393 1.20 2.63 2.80
N PRO A 394 2.05 1.70 3.27
CA PRO A 394 2.04 1.23 4.66
C PRO A 394 2.45 2.30 5.69
N LYS A 395 2.96 3.47 5.27
CA LYS A 395 3.39 4.53 6.19
C LYS A 395 2.20 5.17 6.88
N LEU A 396 2.29 5.32 8.21
CA LEU A 396 1.23 5.85 9.05
C LEU A 396 1.05 7.36 8.84
N ALA A 397 -0.14 7.77 8.43
CA ALA A 397 -0.48 9.18 8.26
C ALA A 397 -0.66 9.92 9.61
N PRO A 398 -0.65 11.25 9.62
CA PRO A 398 -1.00 12.03 10.80
C PRO A 398 -2.41 11.74 11.31
N PHE A 399 -2.61 11.78 12.63
CA PHE A 399 -3.89 11.54 13.26
C PHE A 399 -4.71 12.84 13.39
N LYS A 400 -6.01 12.75 13.11
CA LYS A 400 -6.99 13.80 13.32
C LYS A 400 -7.59 13.72 14.72
N LYS A 401 -8.05 14.83 15.25
CA LYS A 401 -8.54 14.98 16.62
C LYS A 401 -9.87 14.25 16.92
N GLY A 402 -10.71 13.96 15.91
CA GLY A 402 -12.10 13.54 16.11
C GLY A 402 -12.30 12.32 17.00
N ALA A 403 -11.49 11.26 16.84
CA ALA A 403 -11.56 10.06 17.68
C ALA A 403 -11.22 10.36 19.16
N PHE A 404 -10.29 11.27 19.38
CA PHE A 404 -9.78 11.64 20.70
C PHE A 404 -10.78 12.52 21.44
N HIS A 405 -11.39 13.48 20.74
CA HIS A 405 -12.49 14.27 21.30
C HIS A 405 -13.69 13.40 21.68
N LEU A 406 -14.04 12.43 20.81
CA LEU A 406 -15.13 11.51 21.09
C LEU A 406 -14.87 10.70 22.38
N ALA A 407 -13.68 10.12 22.52
CA ALA A 407 -13.32 9.33 23.69
C ALA A 407 -13.34 10.18 24.98
N MET A 408 -12.76 11.36 24.93
CA MET A 408 -12.74 12.30 26.05
C MET A 408 -14.15 12.75 26.46
N GLN A 409 -15.03 13.08 25.50
CA GLN A 409 -16.39 13.53 25.78
C GLN A 409 -17.28 12.41 26.34
N ALA A 410 -17.06 11.18 25.86
CA ALA A 410 -17.79 10.00 26.34
C ALA A 410 -17.21 9.42 27.64
N GLY A 411 -16.04 9.87 28.10
CA GLY A 411 -15.35 9.34 29.28
C GLY A 411 -14.99 7.86 29.15
N VAL A 412 -14.51 7.44 27.96
CA VAL A 412 -14.21 6.04 27.66
C VAL A 412 -12.77 5.90 27.14
N PRO A 413 -12.13 4.74 27.36
CA PRO A 413 -10.77 4.52 26.87
C PRO A 413 -10.70 4.42 25.35
N ILE A 414 -9.50 4.72 24.82
CA ILE A 414 -9.12 4.44 23.45
C ILE A 414 -8.41 3.08 23.40
N VAL A 415 -8.85 2.19 22.52
CA VAL A 415 -8.19 0.91 22.25
C VAL A 415 -7.57 0.93 20.85
N PRO A 416 -6.23 0.98 20.73
CA PRO A 416 -5.57 1.03 19.45
C PRO A 416 -5.48 -0.37 18.81
N ILE A 417 -5.87 -0.48 17.55
CA ILE A 417 -5.77 -1.70 16.73
C ILE A 417 -4.81 -1.43 15.57
N VAL A 418 -3.64 -2.04 15.59
CA VAL A 418 -2.61 -1.87 14.57
C VAL A 418 -2.75 -2.97 13.51
N ILE A 419 -3.13 -2.58 12.29
CA ILE A 419 -3.26 -3.48 11.13
C ILE A 419 -2.03 -3.29 10.26
N ARG A 420 -1.19 -4.33 10.12
CA ARG A 420 0.13 -4.17 9.54
C ARG A 420 0.16 -4.21 8.02
N ASN A 421 -0.63 -5.10 7.39
CA ASN A 421 -0.47 -5.43 5.97
C ASN A 421 -1.80 -5.73 5.26
N SER A 422 -2.88 -5.06 5.60
CA SER A 422 -4.18 -5.28 4.93
C SER A 422 -4.17 -4.88 3.44
N SER A 423 -3.27 -3.99 3.05
CA SER A 423 -3.03 -3.64 1.66
C SER A 423 -2.55 -4.83 0.80
N ASP A 424 -2.03 -5.91 1.40
CA ASP A 424 -1.66 -7.13 0.66
C ASP A 424 -2.88 -7.78 0.04
N ILE A 425 -4.02 -7.74 0.73
CA ILE A 425 -5.30 -8.26 0.23
C ILE A 425 -5.87 -7.35 -0.85
N MET A 426 -6.00 -6.05 -0.58
CA MET A 426 -6.54 -5.09 -1.54
C MET A 426 -6.00 -3.69 -1.24
N PRO A 427 -5.00 -3.21 -1.98
CA PRO A 427 -4.47 -1.86 -1.80
C PRO A 427 -5.51 -0.79 -2.19
N LYS A 428 -5.31 0.43 -1.68
CA LYS A 428 -6.19 1.56 -2.03
C LYS A 428 -6.20 1.79 -3.55
N GLY A 429 -7.40 1.79 -4.12
CA GLY A 429 -7.60 1.98 -5.57
C GLY A 429 -7.64 0.68 -6.37
N ASP A 430 -7.41 -0.47 -5.74
CA ASP A 430 -7.74 -1.78 -6.32
C ASP A 430 -9.19 -2.16 -5.97
N MET A 431 -9.74 -3.08 -6.74
CA MET A 431 -11.09 -3.61 -6.56
C MET A 431 -11.10 -5.12 -6.29
N ILE A 432 -9.94 -5.76 -6.37
CA ILE A 432 -9.82 -7.23 -6.30
C ILE A 432 -9.26 -7.65 -4.95
N TYR A 433 -9.98 -8.56 -4.28
CA TYR A 433 -9.48 -9.23 -3.07
C TYR A 433 -8.56 -10.39 -3.45
N ARG A 434 -7.39 -10.43 -2.78
CA ARG A 434 -6.42 -11.53 -2.89
C ARG A 434 -6.21 -12.18 -1.53
N PRO A 435 -6.11 -13.50 -1.44
CA PRO A 435 -5.89 -14.17 -0.16
C PRO A 435 -4.58 -13.74 0.50
N ALA A 436 -4.63 -13.41 1.78
CA ALA A 436 -3.42 -13.15 2.56
C ALA A 436 -3.65 -13.36 4.07
N THR A 437 -2.56 -13.53 4.80
CA THR A 437 -2.54 -13.48 6.27
C THR A 437 -2.22 -12.05 6.71
N VAL A 438 -3.12 -11.45 7.49
CA VAL A 438 -2.95 -10.11 8.03
C VAL A 438 -2.58 -10.19 9.51
N LYS A 439 -1.52 -9.49 9.88
CA LYS A 439 -1.08 -9.37 11.28
C LYS A 439 -1.75 -8.17 11.93
N VAL A 440 -2.39 -8.43 13.06
CA VAL A 440 -3.06 -7.41 13.86
C VAL A 440 -2.49 -7.42 15.27
N GLU A 441 -2.18 -6.24 15.79
CA GLU A 441 -1.77 -6.06 17.17
C GLU A 441 -2.75 -5.11 17.87
N VAL A 442 -3.45 -5.62 18.88
CA VAL A 442 -4.32 -4.81 19.73
C VAL A 442 -3.50 -4.35 20.92
N LEU A 443 -3.30 -3.05 21.02
CA LEU A 443 -2.50 -2.47 22.08
C LEU A 443 -3.35 -2.29 23.36
N PRO A 444 -2.71 -2.17 24.54
CA PRO A 444 -3.40 -1.89 25.79
C PRO A 444 -4.29 -0.63 25.68
N PRO A 445 -5.46 -0.62 26.32
CA PRO A 445 -6.31 0.55 26.41
C PRO A 445 -5.55 1.76 26.95
N VAL A 446 -5.94 2.95 26.47
CA VAL A 446 -5.42 4.24 26.91
C VAL A 446 -6.57 4.99 27.54
N GLU A 447 -6.49 5.18 28.86
CA GLU A 447 -7.50 5.90 29.64
C GLU A 447 -7.52 7.39 29.24
N THR A 448 -8.70 8.00 29.30
CA THR A 448 -8.92 9.40 28.90
C THR A 448 -9.36 10.32 30.03
N ASP A 449 -9.47 9.83 31.27
CA ASP A 449 -10.01 10.54 32.43
C ASP A 449 -9.28 11.86 32.73
N ASN A 450 -7.96 11.89 32.47
CA ASN A 450 -7.12 13.06 32.74
C ASN A 450 -6.87 13.93 31.49
N TRP A 451 -7.62 13.71 30.41
CA TRP A 451 -7.43 14.45 29.16
C TRP A 451 -8.20 15.78 29.19
N SER A 452 -7.62 16.80 28.62
CA SER A 452 -8.25 18.11 28.42
C SER A 452 -8.05 18.58 26.97
N ILE A 453 -8.80 19.58 26.57
CA ILE A 453 -8.68 20.22 25.25
C ILE A 453 -7.27 20.77 25.04
N ASP A 454 -6.66 21.30 26.11
CA ASP A 454 -5.32 21.92 26.04
C ASP A 454 -4.21 20.90 25.88
N THR A 455 -4.39 19.66 26.38
CA THR A 455 -3.38 18.59 26.34
C THR A 455 -3.64 17.55 25.24
N ILE A 456 -4.72 17.67 24.49
CA ILE A 456 -5.17 16.65 23.52
C ILE A 456 -4.12 16.35 22.44
N ASP A 457 -3.36 17.34 21.98
CA ASP A 457 -2.33 17.15 20.95
C ASP A 457 -1.15 16.30 21.44
N GLU A 458 -0.81 16.40 22.72
CA GLU A 458 0.21 15.54 23.36
C GLU A 458 -0.27 14.09 23.43
N HIS A 459 -1.53 13.89 23.82
CA HIS A 459 -2.14 12.56 23.88
C HIS A 459 -2.25 11.91 22.49
N ILE A 460 -2.64 12.68 21.45
CA ILE A 460 -2.66 12.21 20.06
C ILE A 460 -1.26 11.76 19.63
N SER A 461 -0.26 12.60 19.92
CA SER A 461 1.15 12.28 19.60
C SER A 461 1.62 11.03 20.32
N SER A 462 1.29 10.86 21.60
CA SER A 462 1.62 9.70 22.41
C SER A 462 0.98 8.43 21.82
N VAL A 463 -0.31 8.44 21.52
CA VAL A 463 -1.02 7.31 20.93
C VAL A 463 -0.48 6.99 19.52
N ARG A 464 -0.21 8.01 18.69
CA ARG A 464 0.40 7.81 17.38
C ARG A 464 1.78 7.16 17.47
N ASN A 465 2.61 7.54 18.46
CA ASN A 465 3.91 6.92 18.68
C ASN A 465 3.78 5.42 19.04
N LYS A 466 2.72 5.00 19.76
CA LYS A 466 2.44 3.57 20.00
C LYS A 466 2.17 2.82 18.69
N PHE A 467 1.41 3.41 17.75
CA PHE A 467 1.22 2.84 16.41
C PHE A 467 2.52 2.74 15.63
N LEU A 468 3.32 3.83 15.60
CA LEU A 468 4.62 3.84 14.91
C LEU A 468 5.54 2.76 15.45
N HIS A 469 5.64 2.63 16.76
CA HIS A 469 6.44 1.59 17.40
C HIS A 469 5.95 0.18 17.01
N ALA A 470 4.64 -0.07 17.09
CA ALA A 470 4.07 -1.36 16.71
C ALA A 470 4.22 -1.65 15.21
N LEU A 471 4.18 -0.65 14.34
CA LEU A 471 4.45 -0.77 12.91
C LEU A 471 5.95 -0.87 12.56
N GLY A 472 6.84 -0.63 13.53
CA GLY A 472 8.28 -0.57 13.27
C GLY A 472 8.70 0.66 12.48
N GLN A 473 7.98 1.77 12.62
CA GLN A 473 8.23 3.03 11.92
C GLN A 473 8.77 4.10 12.87
N ASP A 474 9.60 5.01 12.37
CA ASP A 474 10.00 6.22 13.07
C ASP A 474 8.93 7.33 12.96
N ARG A 475 9.20 8.50 13.56
CA ARG A 475 8.26 9.64 13.52
C ARG A 475 7.98 10.18 12.11
N SER A 476 8.89 9.96 11.15
CA SER A 476 8.72 10.31 9.75
C SER A 476 7.93 9.26 8.95
N GLY A 477 7.67 8.10 9.56
CA GLY A 477 7.06 6.94 8.93
C GLY A 477 8.08 6.03 8.21
N ARG A 478 9.40 6.27 8.39
CA ARG A 478 10.44 5.37 7.88
C ARG A 478 10.42 4.07 8.65
N ILE A 479 10.50 2.95 7.96
CA ILE A 479 10.50 1.62 8.56
C ILE A 479 11.89 1.36 9.18
N ILE A 480 11.93 1.26 10.51
CA ILE A 480 13.16 1.01 11.29
C ILE A 480 13.23 -0.41 11.84
N LYS A 481 12.09 -1.12 11.88
CA LYS A 481 12.02 -2.54 12.23
C LYS A 481 11.04 -3.23 11.29
N PRO A 482 11.47 -4.23 10.53
CA PRO A 482 10.55 -5.04 9.73
C PRO A 482 9.60 -5.80 10.64
N LEU A 483 8.50 -6.25 10.07
CA LEU A 483 7.53 -7.12 10.71
C LEU A 483 8.25 -8.32 11.34
N GLU A 484 8.30 -8.40 12.67
CA GLU A 484 8.86 -9.57 13.37
C GLU A 484 8.14 -10.82 12.85
N ILE A 485 8.92 -11.70 12.25
CA ILE A 485 8.46 -13.03 11.89
C ILE A 485 8.48 -13.80 13.21
N VAL A 486 7.31 -13.98 13.83
CA VAL A 486 7.18 -14.87 14.98
C VAL A 486 7.61 -16.27 14.50
N LYS A 487 8.79 -16.70 14.93
CA LYS A 487 9.17 -18.10 14.79
C LYS A 487 8.18 -18.92 15.63
N LYS A 488 7.45 -19.82 14.97
CA LYS A 488 6.75 -20.90 15.67
C LYS A 488 7.76 -21.86 16.24
#